data_b3647865d7eff08f3b166c48022be4f6
#
_entry.id   b3647865d7eff08f3b166c48022be4f6
#
_cell.length_a   1.000
_cell.length_b   1.000
_cell.length_c   1.000
_cell.angle_alpha   90.00
_cell.angle_beta   90.00
_cell.angle_gamma   90.00
#
_symmetry.space_group_name_H-M   'P 1'
#
loop_
_entity.id
_entity.type
_entity.pdbx_description
1 polymer ?
#
loop_
_entity_poly.entity_id
_entity_poly.type
_entity_poly.pdbx_seq_one_letter_code
_entity_poly.pdbx_strand_id
1 'polypeptide(L)'
;MRLTSLVCFLALLFPGLLNGQEAGLLRMNPDKRNSKTHAGVWGGIEEGRFKPTHAAVFQWSAGAEAQAVRHGQKSSWTGALSFRQTTGNNMLSSMFLEPGYFPVNLLEFTPGVKSRQDVHLEGGFLSDLGYEWAAGIQGAVDGAHSAKKQDLRHSNLGVRLQVEPTLTYVMDDDMGFVTTYGFALRTESLSVENPGAAFLDKGMRYGAFLAGSGPGAFSVREFSHGLTGHFHSEEFSAQLKWIWKRGKAEGAEFGNFTFPGSTVSAFIEQAFLADEADHRYRLSYKRERDQLRETAADGNGFTADSDRVGRELELKYETRFLRGALRSIGLSLDASRWEERSFVSPSVDLTKRNLGMATVFASFSAGGILLDLHAKAGTGLWRDRGRSRDEIEDRPYRQTVDWLRQMEYLMTPRIGLGGSLKVPIPSVGGLFVQLDADWHRALKRTYMGGTNREIATLKVGYDF
;
A
#
# COMPACT_ATOMS: atom_id res chain seq x y z
N MET A 1 -26.28 -14.96 -5.83
CA MET A 1 -25.03 -15.57 -6.34
C MET A 1 -23.95 -15.23 -5.35
N ARG A 2 -23.27 -16.20 -4.74
CA ARG A 2 -22.25 -15.91 -3.73
C ARG A 2 -20.99 -15.36 -4.43
N LEU A 3 -20.35 -14.35 -3.86
CA LEU A 3 -19.16 -13.68 -4.41
C LEU A 3 -18.06 -14.67 -4.82
N THR A 4 -17.90 -15.74 -4.04
CA THR A 4 -16.99 -16.86 -4.33
C THR A 4 -17.25 -17.55 -5.68
N SER A 5 -18.51 -17.74 -6.08
CA SER A 5 -18.86 -18.35 -7.37
C SER A 5 -18.55 -17.43 -8.55
N LEU A 6 -18.67 -16.12 -8.37
CA LEU A 6 -18.33 -15.14 -9.40
C LEU A 6 -16.80 -15.05 -9.61
N VAL A 7 -16.03 -15.10 -8.52
CA VAL A 7 -14.56 -15.08 -8.57
C VAL A 7 -14.00 -16.34 -9.24
N CYS A 8 -14.53 -17.52 -8.93
CA CYS A 8 -14.13 -18.77 -9.60
C CYS A 8 -14.50 -18.77 -11.09
N PHE A 9 -15.66 -18.22 -11.46
CA PHE A 9 -16.09 -18.13 -12.86
C PHE A 9 -15.23 -17.14 -13.66
N LEU A 10 -14.88 -15.98 -13.08
CA LEU A 10 -13.98 -15.01 -13.69
C LEU A 10 -12.54 -15.54 -13.82
N ALA A 11 -12.03 -16.28 -12.83
CA ALA A 11 -10.70 -16.88 -12.89
C ALA A 11 -10.56 -17.91 -14.03
N LEU A 12 -11.66 -18.57 -14.43
CA LEU A 12 -11.68 -19.52 -15.56
C LEU A 12 -11.74 -18.81 -16.94
N LEU A 13 -12.25 -17.58 -16.99
CA LEU A 13 -12.42 -16.82 -18.24
C LEU A 13 -11.20 -15.98 -18.63
N PHE A 14 -10.34 -15.63 -17.67
CA PHE A 14 -9.20 -14.75 -17.89
C PHE A 14 -7.89 -15.35 -17.32
N PRO A 15 -7.27 -16.32 -18.00
CA PRO A 15 -5.93 -16.73 -17.60
C PRO A 15 -4.91 -15.65 -18.04
N GLY A 16 -4.46 -14.87 -17.10
CA GLY A 16 -3.23 -14.16 -17.26
C GLY A 16 -3.16 -12.65 -17.08
N LEU A 17 -2.64 -12.19 -15.92
CA LEU A 17 -2.54 -10.75 -15.63
C LEU A 17 -1.36 -10.37 -14.68
N LEU A 18 -0.54 -9.35 -14.93
CA LEU A 18 0.68 -8.96 -14.17
C LEU A 18 0.69 -7.55 -13.56
N ASN A 19 1.55 -7.37 -12.55
CA ASN A 19 1.76 -6.11 -11.82
C ASN A 19 2.15 -4.92 -12.70
N GLY A 20 1.48 -3.77 -12.51
CA GLY A 20 1.57 -2.59 -13.36
C GLY A 20 2.93 -1.89 -13.47
N GLN A 21 3.92 -2.27 -12.68
CA GLN A 21 5.27 -1.73 -12.80
C GLN A 21 6.05 -2.32 -13.98
N GLU A 22 5.75 -3.56 -14.40
CA GLU A 22 6.39 -4.19 -15.55
C GLU A 22 5.65 -3.93 -16.87
N ALA A 23 4.34 -3.66 -16.83
CA ALA A 23 3.54 -3.44 -18.04
C ALA A 23 3.98 -2.19 -18.82
N GLY A 24 4.41 -1.13 -18.14
CA GLY A 24 4.97 0.07 -18.76
C GLY A 24 6.36 -0.10 -19.38
N LEU A 25 7.01 -1.25 -19.11
CA LEU A 25 8.38 -1.55 -19.54
C LEU A 25 8.45 -2.73 -20.51
N LEU A 26 7.33 -3.11 -21.10
CA LEU A 26 7.32 -4.18 -22.10
C LEU A 26 8.10 -3.74 -23.33
N ARG A 27 9.37 -4.09 -23.34
CA ARG A 27 10.25 -3.91 -24.49
C ARG A 27 9.65 -4.60 -25.69
N MET A 28 9.60 -3.91 -26.80
CA MET A 28 9.07 -4.42 -28.07
C MET A 28 10.01 -5.39 -28.79
N ASN A 29 11.08 -5.88 -28.17
CA ASN A 29 11.97 -6.84 -28.75
C ASN A 29 11.35 -8.26 -28.75
N PRO A 30 10.88 -8.80 -29.89
CA PRO A 30 10.17 -10.07 -29.97
C PRO A 30 11.03 -11.27 -29.54
N ASP A 31 12.34 -11.22 -29.72
CA ASP A 31 13.25 -12.33 -29.45
C ASP A 31 13.51 -12.55 -27.94
N LYS A 32 13.21 -11.55 -27.11
CA LYS A 32 13.38 -11.62 -25.65
C LYS A 32 12.06 -11.80 -24.89
N ARG A 33 10.92 -12.03 -25.57
CA ARG A 33 9.57 -12.07 -24.97
C ARG A 33 9.15 -13.48 -24.61
N ASN A 34 9.36 -13.86 -23.37
CA ASN A 34 8.78 -15.09 -22.84
C ASN A 34 7.43 -14.79 -22.21
N SER A 35 6.36 -15.44 -22.67
CA SER A 35 5.09 -15.45 -21.95
C SER A 35 5.29 -16.15 -20.60
N LYS A 36 4.81 -15.53 -19.54
CA LYS A 36 4.95 -16.03 -18.17
C LYS A 36 3.59 -16.10 -17.50
N THR A 37 3.34 -17.14 -16.76
CA THR A 37 2.15 -17.29 -15.90
C THR A 37 2.60 -17.68 -14.51
N HIS A 38 1.96 -17.11 -13.51
CA HIS A 38 2.21 -17.38 -12.11
C HIS A 38 0.87 -17.62 -11.40
N ALA A 39 0.83 -18.59 -10.51
CA ALA A 39 -0.29 -18.80 -9.60
C ALA A 39 0.24 -19.17 -8.22
N GLY A 40 -0.39 -18.66 -7.19
CA GLY A 40 0.04 -18.90 -5.82
C GLY A 40 -1.11 -18.84 -4.84
N VAL A 41 -0.92 -19.53 -3.72
CA VAL A 41 -1.75 -19.41 -2.52
C VAL A 41 -0.85 -19.04 -1.35
N TRP A 42 -1.39 -18.33 -0.41
CA TRP A 42 -0.63 -17.91 0.76
C TRP A 42 -1.50 -17.89 2.02
N GLY A 43 -0.83 -18.02 3.16
CA GLY A 43 -1.42 -17.86 4.47
C GLY A 43 -0.50 -17.07 5.38
N GLY A 44 -1.07 -16.37 6.35
CA GLY A 44 -0.31 -15.59 7.32
C GLY A 44 -0.99 -15.56 8.66
N ILE A 45 -0.17 -15.48 9.70
CA ILE A 45 -0.59 -15.32 11.09
C ILE A 45 0.14 -14.11 11.65
N GLU A 46 -0.60 -13.33 12.42
CA GLU A 46 -0.09 -12.17 13.13
C GLU A 46 -0.59 -12.21 14.56
N GLU A 47 0.32 -12.19 15.53
CA GLU A 47 -0.01 -12.30 16.94
C GLU A 47 0.77 -11.29 17.78
N GLY A 48 0.17 -10.82 18.87
CA GLY A 48 0.80 -10.00 19.87
C GLY A 48 -0.08 -8.85 20.36
N ARG A 49 0.11 -8.51 21.62
CA ARG A 49 -0.62 -7.40 22.26
C ARG A 49 0.03 -6.04 22.03
N PHE A 50 1.28 -6.03 21.59
CA PHE A 50 1.96 -4.80 21.16
C PHE A 50 1.55 -4.49 19.71
N LYS A 51 0.51 -3.69 19.53
CA LYS A 51 -0.14 -3.47 18.24
C LYS A 51 -0.74 -2.07 18.13
N PRO A 52 -0.86 -1.50 16.91
CA PRO A 52 -1.75 -0.36 16.69
C PRO A 52 -3.17 -0.77 17.06
N THR A 53 -3.97 0.17 17.50
CA THR A 53 -5.32 -0.09 18.00
C THR A 53 -6.25 -0.72 16.97
N HIS A 54 -6.11 -0.35 15.68
CA HIS A 54 -6.88 -0.92 14.58
C HIS A 54 -6.44 -2.36 14.20
N ALA A 55 -5.24 -2.80 14.61
CA ALA A 55 -4.78 -4.16 14.36
C ALA A 55 -5.35 -5.16 15.38
N ALA A 56 -5.33 -6.45 15.06
CA ALA A 56 -5.79 -7.52 15.93
C ALA A 56 -4.71 -7.93 16.95
N VAL A 57 -5.14 -8.53 18.07
CA VAL A 57 -4.23 -9.28 18.96
C VAL A 57 -3.81 -10.59 18.31
N PHE A 58 -4.75 -11.24 17.63
CA PHE A 58 -4.52 -12.39 16.79
C PHE A 58 -5.28 -12.20 15.49
N GLN A 59 -4.59 -12.40 14.37
CA GLN A 59 -5.15 -12.30 13.03
C GLN A 59 -4.62 -13.45 12.19
N TRP A 60 -5.51 -14.04 11.40
CA TRP A 60 -5.12 -14.90 10.31
C TRP A 60 -5.54 -14.30 8.97
N SER A 61 -4.80 -14.60 7.95
CA SER A 61 -5.11 -14.22 6.58
C SER A 61 -4.80 -15.37 5.63
N ALA A 62 -5.57 -15.45 4.56
CA ALA A 62 -5.33 -16.40 3.48
C ALA A 62 -5.69 -15.73 2.16
N GLY A 63 -5.02 -16.12 1.10
CA GLY A 63 -5.26 -15.57 -0.21
C GLY A 63 -4.79 -16.47 -1.34
N ALA A 64 -5.22 -16.07 -2.53
CA ALA A 64 -4.78 -16.66 -3.79
C ALA A 64 -4.52 -15.56 -4.80
N GLU A 65 -3.58 -15.78 -5.68
CA GLU A 65 -3.25 -14.85 -6.75
C GLU A 65 -2.91 -15.60 -8.03
N ALA A 66 -3.18 -14.99 -9.14
CA ALA A 66 -2.74 -15.45 -10.45
C ALA A 66 -2.35 -14.24 -11.29
N GLN A 67 -1.32 -14.41 -12.10
CA GLN A 67 -0.84 -13.38 -13.00
C GLN A 67 -0.21 -13.99 -14.25
N ALA A 68 -0.30 -13.31 -15.39
CA ALA A 68 0.42 -13.70 -16.59
C ALA A 68 0.70 -12.53 -17.54
N VAL A 69 1.70 -12.73 -18.38
CA VAL A 69 2.02 -11.90 -19.53
C VAL A 69 1.96 -12.77 -20.78
N ARG A 70 1.36 -12.28 -21.81
CA ARG A 70 1.40 -12.87 -23.16
C ARG A 70 1.95 -11.87 -24.15
N HIS A 71 2.92 -12.30 -24.92
CA HIS A 71 3.49 -11.54 -26.01
C HIS A 71 3.06 -12.15 -27.34
N GLY A 72 2.45 -11.35 -28.19
CA GLY A 72 2.22 -11.63 -29.60
C GLY A 72 3.26 -10.93 -30.46
N GLN A 73 3.15 -11.04 -31.77
CA GLN A 73 4.09 -10.40 -32.72
C GLN A 73 4.09 -8.87 -32.61
N LYS A 74 2.92 -8.24 -32.48
CA LYS A 74 2.74 -6.79 -32.42
C LYS A 74 1.99 -6.31 -31.18
N SER A 75 1.73 -7.17 -30.23
CA SER A 75 0.97 -6.79 -29.04
C SER A 75 1.38 -7.60 -27.83
N SER A 76 1.18 -7.01 -26.65
CA SER A 76 1.40 -7.65 -25.38
C SER A 76 0.15 -7.46 -24.50
N TRP A 77 -0.21 -8.52 -23.79
CA TRP A 77 -1.34 -8.55 -22.86
C TRP A 77 -0.82 -8.88 -21.48
N THR A 78 -1.32 -8.17 -20.52
CA THR A 78 -1.00 -8.41 -19.11
C THR A 78 -2.27 -8.50 -18.30
N GLY A 79 -2.14 -9.04 -17.13
CA GLY A 79 -3.15 -8.93 -16.18
C GLY A 79 -2.92 -9.69 -14.87
N ALA A 80 -3.65 -9.39 -13.74
CA ALA A 80 -3.56 -10.01 -12.43
C ALA A 80 -4.93 -10.17 -11.76
N LEU A 81 -5.07 -11.22 -11.00
CA LEU A 81 -6.19 -11.45 -10.09
C LEU A 81 -5.64 -11.84 -8.73
N SER A 82 -6.11 -11.20 -7.68
CA SER A 82 -5.84 -11.68 -6.33
C SER A 82 -7.08 -11.59 -5.44
N PHE A 83 -7.14 -12.51 -4.50
CA PHE A 83 -8.15 -12.55 -3.44
C PHE A 83 -7.45 -12.71 -2.10
N ARG A 84 -7.93 -11.97 -1.10
CA ARG A 84 -7.47 -12.09 0.29
C ARG A 84 -8.65 -12.08 1.25
N GLN A 85 -8.63 -13.00 2.19
CA GLN A 85 -9.51 -13.02 3.36
C GLN A 85 -8.67 -12.81 4.61
N THR A 86 -9.10 -11.90 5.47
CA THR A 86 -8.46 -11.62 6.76
C THR A 86 -9.50 -11.64 7.86
N THR A 87 -9.18 -12.21 9.01
CA THR A 87 -10.02 -12.17 10.20
C THR A 87 -9.15 -11.95 11.43
N GLY A 88 -9.50 -10.97 12.22
CA GLY A 88 -8.77 -10.61 13.43
C GLY A 88 -9.68 -10.35 14.62
N ASN A 89 -9.18 -10.64 15.81
CA ASN A 89 -9.87 -10.42 17.07
C ASN A 89 -9.36 -9.17 17.80
N ASN A 90 -10.16 -8.66 18.73
CA ASN A 90 -9.82 -7.51 19.58
C ASN A 90 -9.37 -6.27 18.77
N MET A 91 -10.02 -6.06 17.62
CA MET A 91 -9.81 -4.90 16.75
C MET A 91 -10.75 -3.78 17.16
N LEU A 92 -10.24 -2.56 17.20
CA LEU A 92 -10.97 -1.33 17.50
C LEU A 92 -10.35 -0.17 16.73
N SER A 93 -10.80 1.07 16.97
CA SER A 93 -10.33 2.28 16.30
C SER A 93 -10.91 2.43 14.89
N SER A 94 -10.13 2.59 13.85
CA SER A 94 -10.63 2.94 12.52
C SER A 94 -11.70 1.97 12.01
N MET A 95 -12.79 2.54 11.50
CA MET A 95 -13.83 1.83 10.76
C MET A 95 -13.54 1.77 9.26
N PHE A 96 -12.59 2.56 8.76
CA PHE A 96 -12.18 2.54 7.35
C PHE A 96 -11.36 1.31 6.99
N LEU A 97 -11.40 0.94 5.70
CA LEU A 97 -10.66 -0.18 5.14
C LEU A 97 -9.15 0.03 5.26
N GLU A 98 -8.68 1.25 5.04
CA GLU A 98 -7.27 1.63 5.17
C GLU A 98 -7.13 2.74 6.22
N PRO A 99 -6.84 2.38 7.47
CA PRO A 99 -6.66 3.35 8.54
C PRO A 99 -5.60 4.40 8.22
N GLY A 100 -5.98 5.69 8.27
CA GLY A 100 -5.07 6.81 8.02
C GLY A 100 -4.84 7.14 6.54
N TYR A 101 -5.47 6.46 5.59
CA TYR A 101 -5.40 6.84 4.17
C TYR A 101 -6.10 8.20 3.94
N PHE A 102 -7.35 8.33 4.33
CA PHE A 102 -8.05 9.60 4.27
C PHE A 102 -7.65 10.52 5.42
N PRO A 103 -7.67 11.84 5.24
CA PRO A 103 -7.39 12.80 6.31
C PRO A 103 -8.50 12.91 7.36
N VAL A 104 -9.64 12.28 7.14
CA VAL A 104 -10.74 12.11 8.08
C VAL A 104 -10.87 10.64 8.46
N ASN A 105 -11.25 10.32 9.67
CA ASN A 105 -11.46 8.96 10.13
C ASN A 105 -12.69 8.83 11.03
N LEU A 106 -13.32 7.67 11.00
CA LEU A 106 -14.33 7.27 11.98
C LEU A 106 -13.75 6.19 12.87
N LEU A 107 -13.78 6.45 14.17
CA LEU A 107 -13.19 5.60 15.19
C LEU A 107 -14.28 4.98 16.05
N GLU A 108 -14.05 3.77 16.51
CA GLU A 108 -14.82 3.10 17.55
C GLU A 108 -13.88 2.51 18.59
N PHE A 109 -14.34 2.41 19.83
CA PHE A 109 -13.49 1.99 20.96
C PHE A 109 -13.97 0.70 21.63
N THR A 110 -14.87 -0.05 20.99
CA THR A 110 -15.34 -1.35 21.47
C THR A 110 -14.55 -2.46 20.77
N PRO A 111 -13.75 -3.25 21.48
CA PRO A 111 -13.01 -4.34 20.87
C PRO A 111 -13.94 -5.40 20.28
N GLY A 112 -13.59 -5.97 19.12
CA GLY A 112 -14.38 -7.01 18.49
C GLY A 112 -13.67 -7.79 17.42
N VAL A 113 -14.37 -8.76 16.83
CA VAL A 113 -13.89 -9.52 15.68
C VAL A 113 -14.26 -8.77 14.41
N LYS A 114 -13.25 -8.45 13.60
CA LYS A 114 -13.45 -7.89 12.25
C LYS A 114 -13.00 -8.89 11.21
N SER A 115 -13.77 -8.98 10.12
CA SER A 115 -13.39 -9.73 8.93
C SER A 115 -13.30 -8.81 7.73
N ARG A 116 -12.34 -9.06 6.85
CA ARG A 116 -12.13 -8.29 5.62
C ARG A 116 -11.89 -9.21 4.45
N GLN A 117 -12.46 -8.88 3.31
CA GLN A 117 -12.23 -9.51 2.02
C GLN A 117 -11.74 -8.46 1.05
N ASP A 118 -10.66 -8.76 0.33
CA ASP A 118 -10.12 -7.90 -0.72
C ASP A 118 -10.08 -8.69 -2.02
N VAL A 119 -10.42 -8.05 -3.11
CA VAL A 119 -10.31 -8.56 -4.48
C VAL A 119 -9.57 -7.51 -5.30
N HIS A 120 -8.57 -7.94 -6.05
CA HIS A 120 -7.88 -7.10 -7.03
C HIS A 120 -7.96 -7.77 -8.40
N LEU A 121 -8.31 -7.00 -9.41
CA LEU A 121 -8.31 -7.39 -10.81
C LEU A 121 -7.61 -6.30 -11.61
N GLU A 122 -6.64 -6.67 -12.41
CA GLU A 122 -5.89 -5.76 -13.29
C GLU A 122 -5.79 -6.33 -14.68
N GLY A 123 -5.77 -5.47 -15.71
CA GLY A 123 -5.60 -5.86 -17.10
C GLY A 123 -4.92 -4.79 -17.92
N GLY A 124 -4.06 -5.20 -18.85
CA GLY A 124 -3.36 -4.27 -19.74
C GLY A 124 -3.15 -4.83 -21.14
N PHE A 125 -3.08 -3.91 -22.07
CA PHE A 125 -2.80 -4.16 -23.46
C PHE A 125 -1.84 -3.11 -23.99
N LEU A 126 -0.82 -3.54 -24.72
CA LEU A 126 0.12 -2.68 -25.44
C LEU A 126 0.23 -3.17 -26.88
N SER A 127 0.16 -2.28 -27.85
CA SER A 127 0.27 -2.58 -29.27
C SER A 127 1.34 -1.74 -29.93
N ASP A 128 2.11 -2.37 -30.78
CA ASP A 128 3.03 -1.72 -31.71
C ASP A 128 2.24 -0.97 -32.77
N LEU A 129 2.51 0.32 -32.93
CA LEU A 129 1.92 1.19 -33.96
C LEU A 129 2.84 1.36 -35.18
N GLY A 130 4.05 0.81 -35.14
CA GLY A 130 5.11 1.03 -36.10
C GLY A 130 5.89 2.32 -35.88
N TYR A 131 7.00 2.50 -36.60
CA TYR A 131 7.86 3.69 -36.52
C TYR A 131 8.30 4.01 -35.08
N GLU A 132 8.74 3.00 -34.33
CA GLU A 132 9.25 3.17 -32.96
C GLU A 132 8.18 3.55 -31.90
N TRP A 133 6.92 3.56 -32.26
CA TRP A 133 5.82 3.90 -31.34
C TRP A 133 5.00 2.69 -30.93
N ALA A 134 4.60 2.68 -29.67
CA ALA A 134 3.60 1.76 -29.16
C ALA A 134 2.59 2.51 -28.28
N ALA A 135 1.36 2.05 -28.29
CA ALA A 135 0.32 2.58 -27.41
C ALA A 135 -0.39 1.45 -26.67
N GLY A 136 -0.82 1.75 -25.47
CA GLY A 136 -1.48 0.79 -24.61
C GLY A 136 -2.46 1.41 -23.64
N ILE A 137 -3.14 0.54 -22.93
CA ILE A 137 -4.04 0.90 -21.84
C ILE A 137 -3.95 -0.17 -20.76
N GLN A 138 -3.95 0.26 -19.53
CA GLN A 138 -4.04 -0.58 -18.35
C GLN A 138 -5.23 -0.17 -17.51
N GLY A 139 -5.92 -1.13 -16.91
CA GLY A 139 -7.03 -0.89 -16.01
C GLY A 139 -6.93 -1.78 -14.77
N ALA A 140 -7.36 -1.27 -13.62
CA ALA A 140 -7.42 -2.04 -12.39
C ALA A 140 -8.73 -1.77 -11.65
N VAL A 141 -9.21 -2.80 -10.96
CA VAL A 141 -10.37 -2.74 -10.06
C VAL A 141 -9.98 -3.39 -8.73
N ASP A 142 -10.03 -2.61 -7.66
CA ASP A 142 -9.92 -3.09 -6.30
C ASP A 142 -11.30 -3.07 -5.65
N GLY A 143 -11.71 -4.18 -5.06
CA GLY A 143 -12.90 -4.28 -4.23
C GLY A 143 -12.51 -4.74 -2.82
N ALA A 144 -13.04 -4.09 -1.79
CA ALA A 144 -12.82 -4.52 -0.42
C ALA A 144 -14.11 -4.42 0.39
N HIS A 145 -14.35 -5.42 1.23
CA HIS A 145 -15.46 -5.43 2.17
C HIS A 145 -14.93 -5.78 3.56
N SER A 146 -15.31 -4.99 4.55
CA SER A 146 -14.98 -5.23 5.96
C SER A 146 -16.24 -5.20 6.81
N ALA A 147 -16.34 -6.07 7.80
CA ALA A 147 -17.47 -6.08 8.71
C ALA A 147 -17.03 -6.45 10.13
N LYS A 148 -17.67 -5.79 11.10
CA LYS A 148 -17.66 -6.15 12.52
C LYS A 148 -19.05 -6.62 12.92
N LYS A 149 -19.16 -7.83 13.48
CA LYS A 149 -20.45 -8.49 13.71
C LYS A 149 -21.03 -8.31 15.12
N GLN A 150 -20.21 -7.87 16.07
CA GLN A 150 -20.61 -7.72 17.47
C GLN A 150 -20.35 -6.31 17.97
N ASP A 151 -21.11 -5.87 18.95
CA ASP A 151 -21.14 -4.53 19.52
C ASP A 151 -21.27 -3.50 18.40
N LEU A 152 -20.74 -2.33 18.46
CA LEU A 152 -20.83 -1.32 17.40
C LEU A 152 -20.65 -1.91 15.99
N ARG A 153 -21.69 -2.61 15.51
CA ARG A 153 -21.69 -3.25 14.21
C ARG A 153 -21.53 -2.21 13.13
N HIS A 154 -20.58 -2.47 12.25
CA HIS A 154 -20.40 -1.66 11.05
C HIS A 154 -19.99 -2.53 9.89
N SER A 155 -20.30 -2.07 8.71
CA SER A 155 -19.92 -2.67 7.44
C SER A 155 -19.34 -1.60 6.54
N ASN A 156 -18.26 -1.89 5.89
CA ASN A 156 -17.58 -0.98 4.98
C ASN A 156 -17.32 -1.66 3.65
N LEU A 157 -17.72 -1.01 2.56
CA LEU A 157 -17.49 -1.43 1.18
C LEU A 157 -16.66 -0.38 0.47
N GLY A 158 -15.50 -0.79 -0.03
CA GLY A 158 -14.61 0.05 -0.84
C GLY A 158 -14.48 -0.46 -2.25
N VAL A 159 -14.43 0.46 -3.21
CA VAL A 159 -14.13 0.17 -4.61
C VAL A 159 -13.14 1.21 -5.11
N ARG A 160 -12.12 0.75 -5.82
CA ARG A 160 -11.20 1.60 -6.58
C ARG A 160 -11.18 1.15 -8.03
N LEU A 161 -11.35 2.10 -8.93
CA LEU A 161 -11.20 1.91 -10.37
C LEU A 161 -10.00 2.74 -10.83
N GLN A 162 -9.17 2.17 -11.68
CA GLN A 162 -8.01 2.86 -12.26
C GLN A 162 -7.92 2.57 -13.75
N VAL A 163 -7.56 3.57 -14.54
CA VAL A 163 -7.32 3.45 -15.99
C VAL A 163 -6.10 4.28 -16.35
N GLU A 164 -5.17 3.68 -17.07
CA GLU A 164 -3.88 4.29 -17.42
C GLU A 164 -3.56 4.08 -18.92
N PRO A 165 -3.99 4.98 -19.82
CA PRO A 165 -3.47 5.02 -21.18
C PRO A 165 -1.97 5.35 -21.18
N THR A 166 -1.24 4.65 -22.05
CA THR A 166 0.22 4.71 -22.12
C THR A 166 0.66 4.89 -23.58
N LEU A 167 1.66 5.74 -23.78
CA LEU A 167 2.36 5.91 -25.04
C LEU A 167 3.85 5.65 -24.81
N THR A 168 4.42 4.83 -25.67
CA THR A 168 5.85 4.46 -25.62
C THR A 168 6.52 4.88 -26.92
N TYR A 169 7.70 5.48 -26.80
CA TYR A 169 8.61 5.75 -27.91
C TYR A 169 9.90 4.96 -27.69
N VAL A 170 10.26 4.11 -28.63
CA VAL A 170 11.48 3.29 -28.64
C VAL A 170 12.51 4.00 -29.48
N MET A 171 13.60 4.45 -28.87
CA MET A 171 14.70 5.16 -29.56
C MET A 171 15.70 4.19 -30.14
N ASP A 172 15.96 3.09 -29.44
CA ASP A 172 16.87 2.01 -29.80
C ASP A 172 16.42 0.72 -29.09
N ASP A 173 17.02 -0.43 -29.38
CA ASP A 173 16.66 -1.73 -28.80
C ASP A 173 16.60 -1.72 -27.26
N ASP A 174 17.42 -0.90 -26.62
CA ASP A 174 17.56 -0.81 -25.16
C ASP A 174 17.22 0.57 -24.58
N MET A 175 16.77 1.53 -25.42
CA MET A 175 16.49 2.90 -24.98
C MET A 175 15.07 3.33 -25.39
N GLY A 176 14.32 3.93 -24.46
CA GLY A 176 12.99 4.40 -24.75
C GLY A 176 12.41 5.34 -23.70
N PHE A 177 11.30 5.93 -24.08
CA PHE A 177 10.53 6.83 -23.23
C PHE A 177 9.08 6.37 -23.14
N VAL A 178 8.53 6.32 -21.94
CA VAL A 178 7.13 5.92 -21.67
C VAL A 178 6.42 7.07 -21.00
N THR A 179 5.27 7.44 -21.52
CA THR A 179 4.36 8.41 -20.90
C THR A 179 3.05 7.73 -20.58
N THR A 180 2.59 7.86 -19.36
CA THR A 180 1.32 7.31 -18.90
C THR A 180 0.50 8.41 -18.25
N TYR A 181 -0.78 8.50 -18.62
CA TYR A 181 -1.74 9.38 -17.96
C TYR A 181 -2.75 8.53 -17.17
N GLY A 182 -2.77 8.69 -15.86
CA GLY A 182 -3.58 7.88 -14.96
C GLY A 182 -4.84 8.59 -14.50
N PHE A 183 -5.96 7.85 -14.45
CA PHE A 183 -7.20 8.24 -13.77
C PHE A 183 -7.54 7.20 -12.73
N ALA A 184 -7.96 7.61 -11.54
CA ALA A 184 -8.51 6.70 -10.56
C ALA A 184 -9.70 7.32 -9.83
N LEU A 185 -10.70 6.49 -9.56
CA LEU A 185 -11.83 6.77 -8.69
C LEU A 185 -11.80 5.78 -7.53
N ARG A 186 -11.81 6.27 -6.32
CA ARG A 186 -11.95 5.48 -5.11
C ARG A 186 -13.19 5.89 -4.35
N THR A 187 -13.97 4.91 -3.92
CA THR A 187 -15.16 5.13 -3.08
C THR A 187 -15.10 4.18 -1.89
N GLU A 188 -15.57 4.66 -0.75
CA GLU A 188 -15.71 3.87 0.46
C GLU A 188 -17.04 4.23 1.12
N SER A 189 -17.90 3.23 1.36
CA SER A 189 -19.22 3.40 1.96
C SER A 189 -19.26 2.64 3.27
N LEU A 190 -19.44 3.38 4.35
CA LEU A 190 -19.51 2.87 5.71
C LEU A 190 -20.95 2.96 6.23
N SER A 191 -21.46 1.84 6.70
CA SER A 191 -22.73 1.76 7.43
C SER A 191 -22.45 1.43 8.89
N VAL A 192 -22.98 2.23 9.80
CA VAL A 192 -22.80 2.11 11.25
C VAL A 192 -24.16 1.92 11.91
N GLU A 193 -24.32 0.88 12.72
CA GLU A 193 -25.58 0.57 13.39
C GLU A 193 -25.94 1.60 14.49
N ASN A 194 -24.93 2.09 15.20
CA ASN A 194 -25.09 3.12 16.24
C ASN A 194 -24.02 4.21 16.09
N PRO A 195 -24.26 5.26 15.31
CA PRO A 195 -23.30 6.33 15.10
C PRO A 195 -22.99 7.14 16.36
N GLY A 196 -23.89 7.21 17.34
CA GLY A 196 -23.67 7.95 18.59
C GLY A 196 -22.54 7.39 19.47
N ALA A 197 -22.08 6.18 19.17
CA ALA A 197 -20.92 5.58 19.82
C ALA A 197 -19.64 5.64 18.93
N ALA A 198 -19.73 6.25 17.76
CA ALA A 198 -18.60 6.51 16.86
C ALA A 198 -17.99 7.88 17.17
N PHE A 199 -16.71 8.01 16.87
CA PHE A 199 -15.95 9.22 17.07
C PHE A 199 -15.38 9.69 15.73
N LEU A 200 -15.71 10.92 15.32
CA LEU A 200 -15.16 11.53 14.12
C LEU A 200 -13.78 12.14 14.44
N ASP A 201 -12.74 11.66 13.80
CA ASP A 201 -11.38 12.17 13.91
C ASP A 201 -11.03 12.97 12.64
N LYS A 202 -10.74 14.26 12.83
CA LYS A 202 -10.36 15.22 11.77
C LYS A 202 -8.83 15.40 11.67
N GLY A 203 -8.07 14.44 12.18
CA GLY A 203 -6.63 14.50 12.29
C GLY A 203 -6.13 14.99 13.63
N MET A 204 -4.90 14.58 13.97
CA MET A 204 -4.12 15.02 15.13
C MET A 204 -4.90 15.13 16.45
N ARG A 205 -5.69 14.12 16.78
CA ARG A 205 -6.41 14.11 18.07
C ARG A 205 -7.63 15.05 18.17
N TYR A 206 -7.99 15.72 17.08
CA TYR A 206 -9.22 16.51 17.05
C TYR A 206 -10.39 15.69 16.56
N GLY A 207 -11.42 15.62 17.36
CA GLY A 207 -12.61 14.90 17.00
C GLY A 207 -13.76 15.20 17.95
N ALA A 208 -14.93 14.73 17.61
CA ALA A 208 -16.14 14.84 18.39
C ALA A 208 -16.89 13.51 18.43
N PHE A 209 -17.52 13.20 19.55
CA PHE A 209 -18.52 12.14 19.58
C PHE A 209 -19.73 12.58 18.76
N LEU A 210 -20.24 11.66 17.98
CA LEU A 210 -21.40 11.91 17.15
C LEU A 210 -22.66 11.75 18.00
N ALA A 211 -23.55 12.71 17.86
CA ALA A 211 -24.86 12.67 18.51
C ALA A 211 -25.86 12.05 17.54
N GLY A 212 -26.10 10.75 17.64
CA GLY A 212 -27.08 10.06 16.81
C GLY A 212 -27.54 8.77 17.47
N SER A 213 -28.80 8.43 17.34
CA SER A 213 -29.41 7.24 17.94
C SER A 213 -29.94 6.21 16.95
N GLY A 214 -29.68 6.40 15.66
CA GLY A 214 -30.12 5.51 14.59
C GLY A 214 -28.96 5.00 13.71
N PRO A 215 -29.23 4.15 12.71
CA PRO A 215 -28.25 3.75 11.73
C PRO A 215 -27.72 4.96 10.96
N GLY A 216 -26.39 5.05 10.83
CA GLY A 216 -25.73 6.12 10.11
C GLY A 216 -24.97 5.60 8.91
N ALA A 217 -24.85 6.44 7.88
CA ALA A 217 -24.06 6.16 6.71
C ALA A 217 -23.03 7.27 6.51
N PHE A 218 -21.81 6.88 6.16
CA PHE A 218 -20.74 7.78 5.81
C PHE A 218 -20.09 7.32 4.51
N SER A 219 -19.92 8.22 3.57
CA SER A 219 -19.30 7.90 2.30
C SER A 219 -18.10 8.78 2.05
N VAL A 220 -17.07 8.17 1.49
CA VAL A 220 -15.87 8.89 1.00
C VAL A 220 -15.69 8.59 -0.47
N ARG A 221 -15.41 9.62 -1.25
CA ARG A 221 -15.11 9.52 -2.67
C ARG A 221 -13.87 10.34 -2.99
N GLU A 222 -12.91 9.73 -3.63
CA GLU A 222 -11.70 10.38 -4.11
C GLU A 222 -11.57 10.16 -5.62
N PHE A 223 -11.32 11.24 -6.33
CA PHE A 223 -10.88 11.21 -7.72
C PHE A 223 -9.42 11.65 -7.78
N SER A 224 -8.61 10.93 -8.54
CA SER A 224 -7.23 11.32 -8.81
C SER A 224 -6.91 11.18 -10.30
N HIS A 225 -6.00 12.02 -10.77
CA HIS A 225 -5.43 11.91 -12.10
C HIS A 225 -3.96 12.34 -12.05
N GLY A 226 -3.17 11.85 -12.99
CA GLY A 226 -1.74 12.15 -12.96
C GLY A 226 -1.01 11.79 -14.22
N LEU A 227 0.21 12.31 -14.32
CA LEU A 227 1.13 12.08 -15.42
C LEU A 227 2.37 11.36 -14.90
N THR A 228 2.82 10.36 -15.61
CA THR A 228 4.08 9.66 -15.39
C THR A 228 4.92 9.73 -16.65
N GLY A 229 6.16 10.19 -16.54
CA GLY A 229 7.19 10.08 -17.57
C GLY A 229 8.28 9.14 -17.08
N HIS A 230 8.67 8.19 -17.90
CA HIS A 230 9.72 7.23 -17.59
C HIS A 230 10.67 7.10 -18.79
N PHE A 231 11.93 7.38 -18.56
CA PHE A 231 13.03 7.12 -19.49
C PHE A 231 13.79 5.90 -19.02
N HIS A 232 14.20 5.04 -19.93
CA HIS A 232 15.05 3.90 -19.64
C HIS A 232 16.09 3.71 -20.73
N SER A 233 17.27 3.25 -20.34
CA SER A 233 18.31 2.71 -21.18
C SER A 233 18.93 1.49 -20.49
N GLU A 234 19.91 0.84 -21.08
CA GLU A 234 20.61 -0.29 -20.47
C GLU A 234 21.27 0.09 -19.13
N GLU A 235 21.89 1.26 -19.08
CA GLU A 235 22.65 1.72 -17.91
C GLU A 235 21.89 2.72 -17.01
N PHE A 236 20.81 3.34 -17.52
CA PHE A 236 20.15 4.42 -16.82
C PHE A 236 18.63 4.34 -16.92
N SER A 237 17.95 4.59 -15.81
CA SER A 237 16.49 4.70 -15.77
C SER A 237 16.07 5.86 -14.84
N ALA A 238 15.10 6.65 -15.29
CA ALA A 238 14.56 7.74 -14.51
C ALA A 238 13.03 7.85 -14.68
N GLN A 239 12.32 8.11 -13.60
CA GLN A 239 10.88 8.32 -13.63
C GLN A 239 10.50 9.55 -12.84
N LEU A 240 9.51 10.26 -13.35
CA LEU A 240 8.80 11.32 -12.64
C LEU A 240 7.30 11.03 -12.73
N LYS A 241 6.61 11.02 -11.58
CA LYS A 241 5.16 10.85 -11.49
C LYS A 241 4.57 11.97 -10.67
N TRP A 242 3.52 12.57 -11.19
CA TRP A 242 2.75 13.61 -10.50
C TRP A 242 1.28 13.26 -10.52
N ILE A 243 0.65 13.21 -9.35
CA ILE A 243 -0.75 12.89 -9.17
C ILE A 243 -1.43 14.04 -8.42
N TRP A 244 -2.59 14.46 -8.91
CA TRP A 244 -3.52 15.34 -8.21
C TRP A 244 -4.68 14.51 -7.67
N LYS A 245 -5.12 14.85 -6.49
CA LYS A 245 -6.22 14.18 -5.79
C LYS A 245 -7.25 15.22 -5.38
N ARG A 246 -8.51 14.83 -5.44
CA ARG A 246 -9.63 15.58 -4.87
C ARG A 246 -10.64 14.60 -4.30
N GLY A 247 -10.86 14.69 -2.99
CA GLY A 247 -11.81 13.85 -2.31
C GLY A 247 -12.90 14.64 -1.59
N LYS A 248 -13.98 13.93 -1.30
CA LYS A 248 -15.09 14.37 -0.47
C LYS A 248 -15.44 13.26 0.52
N ALA A 249 -15.84 13.65 1.72
CA ALA A 249 -16.42 12.76 2.70
C ALA A 249 -17.74 13.38 3.18
N GLU A 250 -18.79 12.58 3.21
CA GLU A 250 -20.18 13.05 3.44
C GLU A 250 -20.93 12.07 4.31
N GLY A 251 -21.69 12.60 5.26
CA GLY A 251 -22.62 11.82 6.07
C GLY A 251 -23.57 12.75 6.81
N ALA A 252 -24.85 12.42 6.84
CA ALA A 252 -25.90 13.28 7.39
C ALA A 252 -25.61 13.75 8.82
N GLU A 253 -24.97 12.90 9.63
CA GLU A 253 -24.64 13.18 11.03
C GLU A 253 -23.16 13.52 11.24
N PHE A 254 -22.34 13.44 10.17
CA PHE A 254 -20.89 13.52 10.29
C PHE A 254 -20.30 14.80 9.69
N GLY A 255 -21.12 15.60 8.98
CA GLY A 255 -20.66 16.77 8.27
C GLY A 255 -20.13 16.45 6.87
N ASN A 256 -19.74 17.51 6.16
CA ASN A 256 -19.23 17.44 4.80
C ASN A 256 -17.79 17.96 4.76
N PHE A 257 -16.91 17.14 4.22
CA PHE A 257 -15.48 17.43 4.13
C PHE A 257 -15.00 17.35 2.70
N THR A 258 -14.01 18.16 2.37
CA THR A 258 -13.25 18.05 1.13
C THR A 258 -11.76 17.90 1.45
N PHE A 259 -11.05 17.12 0.63
CA PHE A 259 -9.63 16.91 0.79
C PHE A 259 -8.88 16.96 -0.55
N PRO A 260 -8.40 18.14 -0.95
CA PRO A 260 -7.47 18.25 -2.05
C PRO A 260 -6.11 17.71 -1.64
N GLY A 261 -5.43 17.06 -2.58
CA GLY A 261 -4.11 16.50 -2.34
C GLY A 261 -3.26 16.40 -3.60
N SER A 262 -2.00 16.08 -3.42
CA SER A 262 -1.07 15.81 -4.51
C SER A 262 0.04 14.85 -4.07
N THR A 263 0.53 14.07 -5.02
CA THR A 263 1.69 13.20 -4.84
C THR A 263 2.68 13.47 -5.97
N VAL A 264 3.94 13.68 -5.61
CA VAL A 264 5.06 13.72 -6.54
C VAL A 264 6.01 12.61 -6.15
N SER A 265 6.39 11.77 -7.10
CA SER A 265 7.43 10.77 -6.90
C SER A 265 8.40 10.76 -8.07
N ALA A 266 9.66 10.53 -7.78
CA ALA A 266 10.71 10.41 -8.76
C ALA A 266 11.67 9.30 -8.34
N PHE A 267 12.26 8.62 -9.29
CA PHE A 267 13.44 7.81 -9.05
C PHE A 267 14.47 7.98 -10.17
N ILE A 268 15.72 7.70 -9.83
CA ILE A 268 16.83 7.57 -10.74
C ILE A 268 17.51 6.25 -10.39
N GLU A 269 17.82 5.45 -11.41
CA GLU A 269 18.57 4.22 -11.29
C GLU A 269 19.73 4.26 -12.31
N GLN A 270 20.91 3.88 -11.86
CA GLN A 270 22.10 3.74 -12.71
C GLN A 270 22.67 2.34 -12.53
N ALA A 271 23.02 1.71 -13.64
CA ALA A 271 23.71 0.44 -13.70
C ALA A 271 25.05 0.62 -14.41
N PHE A 272 26.06 -0.14 -14.01
CA PHE A 272 27.33 -0.24 -14.70
C PHE A 272 27.99 -1.59 -14.44
N LEU A 273 28.71 -2.08 -15.43
CA LEU A 273 29.46 -3.32 -15.35
C LEU A 273 30.89 -3.05 -14.87
N ALA A 274 31.32 -3.70 -13.83
CA ALA A 274 32.73 -3.70 -13.36
C ALA A 274 33.05 -5.06 -12.73
N ASP A 275 34.27 -5.54 -12.95
CA ASP A 275 34.83 -6.77 -12.34
C ASP A 275 33.92 -8.01 -12.46
N GLU A 276 33.28 -8.22 -13.60
CA GLU A 276 32.32 -9.30 -13.87
C GLU A 276 31.04 -9.22 -13.02
N ALA A 277 30.71 -8.05 -12.50
CA ALA A 277 29.48 -7.79 -11.74
C ALA A 277 28.73 -6.56 -12.30
N ASP A 278 27.41 -6.63 -12.32
CA ASP A 278 26.50 -5.53 -12.63
C ASP A 278 26.14 -4.82 -11.31
N HIS A 279 26.55 -3.57 -11.20
CA HIS A 279 26.30 -2.71 -10.04
C HIS A 279 25.15 -1.77 -10.33
N ARG A 280 24.15 -1.72 -9.43
CA ARG A 280 22.96 -0.89 -9.58
C ARG A 280 22.76 -0.02 -8.36
N TYR A 281 22.56 1.27 -8.60
CA TYR A 281 22.20 2.27 -7.60
C TYR A 281 20.84 2.85 -7.94
N ARG A 282 19.94 2.90 -6.98
CA ARG A 282 18.63 3.55 -7.12
C ARG A 282 18.41 4.54 -5.99
N LEU A 283 18.02 5.75 -6.37
CA LEU A 283 17.53 6.77 -5.46
C LEU A 283 16.08 7.05 -5.80
N SER A 284 15.19 6.90 -4.84
CA SER A 284 13.77 7.18 -5.00
C SER A 284 13.34 8.26 -3.99
N TYR A 285 12.48 9.17 -4.43
CA TYR A 285 11.86 10.19 -3.59
C TYR A 285 10.37 10.24 -3.85
N LYS A 286 9.58 10.34 -2.77
CA LYS A 286 8.13 10.58 -2.83
C LYS A 286 7.75 11.67 -1.86
N ARG A 287 6.88 12.56 -2.31
CA ARG A 287 6.21 13.57 -1.48
C ARG A 287 4.72 13.50 -1.71
N GLU A 288 3.98 13.42 -0.62
CA GLU A 288 2.53 13.44 -0.61
C GLU A 288 2.04 14.59 0.27
N ARG A 289 0.98 15.26 -0.17
CA ARG A 289 0.32 16.30 0.60
C ARG A 289 -1.18 16.15 0.47
N ASP A 290 -1.86 16.16 1.61
CA ASP A 290 -3.32 16.15 1.71
C ASP A 290 -3.75 17.24 2.68
N GLN A 291 -4.88 17.91 2.37
CA GLN A 291 -5.50 18.89 3.24
C GLN A 291 -6.92 18.42 3.56
N LEU A 292 -7.36 18.62 4.80
CA LEU A 292 -8.75 18.46 5.18
C LEU A 292 -9.39 19.84 5.32
N ARG A 293 -10.59 19.98 4.74
CA ARG A 293 -11.39 21.21 4.80
C ARG A 293 -12.84 20.83 5.11
N GLU A 294 -13.37 21.37 6.16
CA GLU A 294 -14.81 21.25 6.48
C GLU A 294 -15.61 22.32 5.75
N THR A 295 -16.73 21.95 5.17
CA THR A 295 -17.67 22.93 4.60
C THR A 295 -18.37 23.66 5.74
N ALA A 296 -18.36 24.98 5.73
CA ALA A 296 -19.05 25.79 6.73
C ALA A 296 -20.56 25.50 6.73
N ALA A 297 -21.20 25.61 7.89
CA ALA A 297 -22.62 25.29 8.08
C ALA A 297 -23.56 26.13 7.20
N ASP A 298 -23.14 27.32 6.78
CA ASP A 298 -23.88 28.20 5.86
C ASP A 298 -23.65 27.86 4.38
N GLY A 299 -22.80 26.85 4.08
CA GLY A 299 -22.44 26.46 2.71
C GLY A 299 -21.52 27.44 1.97
N ASN A 300 -21.17 28.58 2.58
CA ASN A 300 -20.45 29.67 1.93
C ASN A 300 -18.97 29.76 2.32
N GLY A 301 -18.28 28.62 2.42
CA GLY A 301 -16.86 28.63 2.73
C GLY A 301 -16.32 27.30 3.23
N PHE A 302 -15.01 27.31 3.51
CA PHE A 302 -14.32 26.16 4.07
C PHE A 302 -13.46 26.62 5.23
N THR A 303 -13.42 25.84 6.29
CA THR A 303 -12.40 25.94 7.32
C THR A 303 -11.32 24.89 7.06
N ALA A 304 -10.06 25.27 7.11
CA ALA A 304 -8.97 24.30 7.01
C ALA A 304 -8.77 23.62 8.36
N ASP A 305 -9.03 22.31 8.45
CA ASP A 305 -8.90 21.55 9.70
C ASP A 305 -7.49 20.98 9.86
N SER A 306 -6.90 20.43 8.79
CA SER A 306 -5.56 19.88 8.86
C SER A 306 -4.80 19.90 7.52
N ASP A 307 -3.47 19.84 7.60
CA ASP A 307 -2.54 19.69 6.47
C ASP A 307 -1.56 18.57 6.80
N ARG A 308 -1.46 17.57 5.94
CA ARG A 308 -0.60 16.41 6.06
C ARG A 308 0.45 16.41 4.95
N VAL A 309 1.72 16.26 5.30
CA VAL A 309 2.82 16.13 4.34
C VAL A 309 3.66 14.92 4.68
N GLY A 310 3.68 13.96 3.76
CA GLY A 310 4.57 12.80 3.79
C GLY A 310 5.76 13.00 2.84
N ARG A 311 6.92 12.53 3.24
CA ARG A 311 8.13 12.45 2.40
C ARG A 311 8.79 11.11 2.66
N GLU A 312 9.18 10.43 1.58
CA GLU A 312 9.85 9.14 1.61
C GLU A 312 11.10 9.25 0.74
N LEU A 313 12.21 8.72 1.21
CA LEU A 313 13.49 8.62 0.51
C LEU A 313 13.96 7.17 0.62
N GLU A 314 14.32 6.57 -0.51
CA GLU A 314 14.92 5.24 -0.59
C GLU A 314 16.25 5.35 -1.32
N LEU A 315 17.27 4.74 -0.75
CA LEU A 315 18.55 4.49 -1.42
C LEU A 315 18.75 2.98 -1.46
N LYS A 316 18.86 2.42 -2.66
CA LYS A 316 19.14 1.00 -2.88
C LYS A 316 20.43 0.83 -3.65
N TYR A 317 21.24 -0.13 -3.21
CA TYR A 317 22.42 -0.62 -3.92
C TYR A 317 22.31 -2.12 -4.06
N GLU A 318 22.61 -2.65 -5.25
CA GLU A 318 22.65 -4.07 -5.57
C GLU A 318 23.84 -4.38 -6.47
N THR A 319 24.57 -5.44 -6.15
CA THR A 319 25.59 -6.03 -7.03
C THR A 319 25.08 -7.37 -7.50
N ARG A 320 25.05 -7.58 -8.81
CA ARG A 320 24.65 -8.84 -9.47
C ARG A 320 25.88 -9.48 -10.09
N PHE A 321 26.23 -10.68 -9.65
CA PHE A 321 27.38 -11.43 -10.12
C PHE A 321 27.01 -12.22 -11.37
N LEU A 322 27.82 -12.13 -12.40
CA LEU A 322 27.60 -12.85 -13.66
C LEU A 322 27.90 -14.35 -13.53
N ARG A 323 28.74 -14.73 -12.57
CA ARG A 323 29.21 -16.10 -12.33
C ARG A 323 29.11 -16.47 -10.86
N GLY A 324 29.10 -17.79 -10.58
CA GLY A 324 29.09 -18.33 -9.22
C GLY A 324 27.68 -18.63 -8.68
N ALA A 325 27.64 -19.16 -7.48
CA ALA A 325 26.39 -19.50 -6.79
C ALA A 325 25.70 -18.26 -6.21
N LEU A 326 26.46 -17.28 -5.72
CA LEU A 326 25.92 -15.98 -5.29
C LEU A 326 25.53 -15.17 -6.54
N ARG A 327 24.27 -14.82 -6.67
CA ARG A 327 23.74 -14.08 -7.83
C ARG A 327 23.65 -12.59 -7.57
N SER A 328 23.22 -12.22 -6.39
CA SER A 328 23.22 -10.81 -5.99
C SER A 328 23.37 -10.63 -4.49
N ILE A 329 23.84 -9.44 -4.11
CA ILE A 329 23.81 -8.93 -2.75
C ILE A 329 23.48 -7.45 -2.81
N GLY A 330 22.73 -6.95 -1.83
CA GLY A 330 22.37 -5.54 -1.81
C GLY A 330 21.92 -5.02 -0.47
N LEU A 331 21.78 -3.70 -0.43
CA LEU A 331 21.34 -2.92 0.71
C LEU A 331 20.27 -1.92 0.26
N SER A 332 19.17 -1.81 1.00
CA SER A 332 18.21 -0.70 0.89
C SER A 332 18.17 0.07 2.19
N LEU A 333 18.18 1.39 2.08
CA LEU A 333 17.99 2.33 3.19
C LEU A 333 16.74 3.17 2.90
N ASP A 334 15.75 3.05 3.76
CA ASP A 334 14.48 3.75 3.64
C ASP A 334 14.36 4.77 4.77
N ALA A 335 14.00 5.99 4.44
CA ALA A 335 13.69 7.03 5.40
C ALA A 335 12.36 7.69 5.04
N SER A 336 11.46 7.81 6.00
CA SER A 336 10.20 8.52 5.81
C SER A 336 9.99 9.55 6.90
N ARG A 337 9.37 10.68 6.49
CA ARG A 337 8.98 11.75 7.39
C ARG A 337 7.55 12.18 7.10
N TRP A 338 6.74 12.19 8.13
CA TRP A 338 5.38 12.69 8.11
C TRP A 338 5.26 13.91 9.02
N GLU A 339 4.64 14.95 8.49
CA GLU A 339 4.26 16.14 9.24
C GLU A 339 2.74 16.31 9.12
N GLU A 340 2.08 16.49 10.23
CA GLU A 340 0.66 16.77 10.30
C GLU A 340 0.44 18.02 11.14
N ARG A 341 -0.32 18.97 10.59
CA ARG A 341 -0.69 20.23 11.23
C ARG A 341 -2.19 20.30 11.37
N SER A 342 -2.67 20.58 12.55
CA SER A 342 -4.07 20.89 12.77
C SER A 342 -4.23 22.40 13.00
N PHE A 343 -5.29 22.95 12.42
CA PHE A 343 -5.60 24.39 12.48
C PHE A 343 -6.81 24.69 13.35
N VAL A 344 -7.21 23.77 14.22
CA VAL A 344 -8.36 23.98 15.14
C VAL A 344 -8.01 25.08 16.12
N SER A 345 -8.75 26.20 16.02
CA SER A 345 -8.60 27.37 16.88
C SER A 345 -8.65 27.01 18.38
N PRO A 346 -7.82 27.66 19.24
CA PRO A 346 -6.95 28.82 18.99
C PRO A 346 -5.48 28.46 18.67
N SER A 347 -5.12 27.20 18.50
CA SER A 347 -3.73 26.80 18.36
C SER A 347 -3.47 25.95 17.11
N VAL A 348 -2.25 25.96 16.64
CA VAL A 348 -1.73 25.07 15.59
C VAL A 348 -0.92 23.97 16.25
N ASP A 349 -1.40 22.74 16.18
CA ASP A 349 -0.63 21.57 16.62
C ASP A 349 0.18 21.01 15.44
N LEU A 350 1.37 20.55 15.73
CA LEU A 350 2.29 19.98 14.76
C LEU A 350 2.86 18.67 15.28
N THR A 351 2.58 17.57 14.60
CA THR A 351 3.22 16.28 14.83
C THR A 351 4.20 15.95 13.71
N LYS A 352 5.38 15.48 14.07
CA LYS A 352 6.41 15.01 13.14
C LYS A 352 6.79 13.57 13.49
N ARG A 353 6.79 12.72 12.49
CA ARG A 353 7.21 11.31 12.60
C ARG A 353 8.33 11.07 11.60
N ASN A 354 9.43 10.48 12.04
CA ASN A 354 10.52 10.05 11.18
C ASN A 354 10.69 8.54 11.40
N LEU A 355 10.74 7.78 10.33
CA LEU A 355 10.98 6.33 10.35
C LEU A 355 12.20 6.05 9.49
N GLY A 356 13.04 5.12 9.94
CA GLY A 356 14.18 4.63 9.16
C GLY A 356 14.20 3.12 9.16
N MET A 357 14.54 2.50 8.03
CA MET A 357 14.70 1.08 7.87
C MET A 357 15.89 0.77 6.97
N ALA A 358 16.65 -0.25 7.34
CA ALA A 358 17.71 -0.83 6.53
C ALA A 358 17.34 -2.28 6.19
N THR A 359 17.52 -2.67 4.96
CA THR A 359 17.31 -4.04 4.49
C THR A 359 18.54 -4.52 3.75
N VAL A 360 19.08 -5.66 4.15
CA VAL A 360 20.14 -6.38 3.45
C VAL A 360 19.50 -7.59 2.77
N PHE A 361 19.86 -7.86 1.53
CA PHE A 361 19.35 -9.01 0.78
C PHE A 361 20.46 -9.70 -0.01
N ALA A 362 20.29 -10.99 -0.27
CA ALA A 362 21.19 -11.78 -1.09
C ALA A 362 20.40 -12.86 -1.84
N SER A 363 20.80 -13.15 -3.08
CA SER A 363 20.25 -14.19 -3.92
C SER A 363 21.32 -15.20 -4.30
N PHE A 364 20.98 -16.47 -4.22
CA PHE A 364 21.85 -17.59 -4.56
C PHE A 364 21.19 -18.47 -5.62
N SER A 365 21.99 -19.02 -6.52
CA SER A 365 21.51 -19.98 -7.52
C SER A 365 22.49 -21.14 -7.68
N ALA A 366 21.99 -22.36 -7.52
CA ALA A 366 22.77 -23.58 -7.74
C ALA A 366 21.86 -24.67 -8.34
N GLY A 367 22.31 -25.31 -9.45
CA GLY A 367 21.55 -26.37 -10.11
C GLY A 367 20.15 -25.94 -10.58
N GLY A 368 19.96 -24.66 -10.89
CA GLY A 368 18.65 -24.09 -11.25
C GLY A 368 17.78 -23.68 -10.07
N ILE A 369 18.11 -24.09 -8.85
CA ILE A 369 17.43 -23.65 -7.62
C ILE A 369 17.82 -22.21 -7.33
N LEU A 370 16.85 -21.34 -7.04
CA LEU A 370 17.06 -19.96 -6.60
C LEU A 370 16.66 -19.83 -5.14
N LEU A 371 17.53 -19.28 -4.31
CA LEU A 371 17.30 -18.94 -2.91
C LEU A 371 17.52 -17.44 -2.71
N ASP A 372 16.47 -16.72 -2.32
CA ASP A 372 16.57 -15.32 -1.93
C ASP A 372 16.43 -15.22 -0.41
N LEU A 373 17.28 -14.40 0.21
CA LEU A 373 17.27 -14.14 1.63
C LEU A 373 17.27 -12.64 1.88
N HIS A 374 16.57 -12.19 2.91
CA HIS A 374 16.64 -10.81 3.36
C HIS A 374 16.53 -10.68 4.88
N ALA A 375 17.16 -9.63 5.38
CA ALA A 375 17.04 -9.21 6.76
C ALA A 375 16.79 -7.70 6.81
N LYS A 376 15.86 -7.26 7.63
CA LYS A 376 15.53 -5.85 7.80
C LYS A 376 15.54 -5.44 9.26
N ALA A 377 15.96 -4.20 9.51
CA ALA A 377 15.90 -3.59 10.84
C ALA A 377 15.50 -2.13 10.70
N GLY A 378 14.67 -1.65 11.61
CA GLY A 378 14.20 -0.27 11.56
C GLY A 378 13.71 0.25 12.89
N THR A 379 13.61 1.56 12.97
CA THR A 379 13.06 2.27 14.14
C THR A 379 12.49 3.63 13.71
N GLY A 380 11.78 4.29 14.62
CA GLY A 380 11.25 5.61 14.37
C GLY A 380 11.53 6.58 15.50
N LEU A 381 11.33 7.86 15.20
CA LEU A 381 11.36 8.98 16.12
C LEU A 381 10.16 9.87 15.86
N TRP A 382 9.46 10.29 16.90
CA TRP A 382 8.40 11.27 16.77
C TRP A 382 8.63 12.47 17.68
N ARG A 383 8.12 13.60 17.25
CA ARG A 383 8.18 14.84 18.00
C ARG A 383 6.87 15.58 17.85
N ASP A 384 6.29 15.90 18.96
CA ASP A 384 5.08 16.70 19.06
C ASP A 384 5.48 18.13 19.49
N ARG A 385 4.90 19.11 18.80
CA ARG A 385 5.00 20.52 19.19
C ARG A 385 3.58 21.06 19.15
N GLY A 386 3.06 21.45 20.24
CA GLY A 386 1.73 21.98 20.40
C GLY A 386 1.38 21.99 21.86
N ARG A 387 0.12 21.99 22.17
CA ARG A 387 -0.46 22.17 23.49
C ARG A 387 0.28 21.50 24.64
N SER A 388 0.25 22.16 25.79
CA SER A 388 0.77 21.63 27.05
C SER A 388 0.07 20.30 27.42
N ARG A 389 0.73 19.52 28.22
CA ARG A 389 0.20 18.24 28.73
C ARG A 389 -1.17 18.40 29.40
N ASP A 390 -1.42 19.56 30.01
CA ASP A 390 -2.65 19.89 30.72
C ASP A 390 -3.86 20.05 29.79
N GLU A 391 -3.65 20.55 28.54
CA GLU A 391 -4.71 20.65 27.53
C GLU A 391 -5.08 19.30 26.89
N ILE A 392 -4.25 18.26 27.06
CA ILE A 392 -4.55 16.91 26.61
C ILE A 392 -5.51 16.21 27.58
N GLU A 393 -5.55 16.62 28.84
CA GLU A 393 -6.40 15.99 29.88
C GLU A 393 -7.89 16.26 29.67
N ASP A 394 -8.25 17.36 29.00
CA ASP A 394 -9.67 17.69 28.67
C ASP A 394 -10.25 16.87 27.51
N ARG A 395 -9.44 16.00 26.89
CA ARG A 395 -9.90 15.18 25.75
C ARG A 395 -10.39 13.81 26.20
N PRO A 396 -11.26 13.17 25.41
CA PRO A 396 -11.67 11.80 25.71
C PRO A 396 -10.44 10.91 25.88
N TYR A 397 -10.25 10.37 27.08
CA TYR A 397 -9.10 9.53 27.46
C TYR A 397 -8.79 8.44 26.42
N ARG A 398 -9.83 7.82 25.86
CA ARG A 398 -9.70 6.74 24.86
C ARG A 398 -9.01 7.21 23.57
N GLN A 399 -9.32 8.40 23.06
CA GLN A 399 -8.70 8.95 21.86
C GLN A 399 -7.21 9.27 22.07
N THR A 400 -6.90 9.89 23.20
CA THR A 400 -5.50 10.20 23.55
C THR A 400 -4.67 8.95 23.68
N VAL A 401 -5.19 7.91 24.37
CA VAL A 401 -4.50 6.63 24.53
C VAL A 401 -4.34 5.92 23.19
N ASP A 402 -5.34 5.95 22.31
CA ASP A 402 -5.28 5.36 20.97
C ASP A 402 -4.14 5.98 20.14
N TRP A 403 -4.09 7.30 20.11
CA TRP A 403 -3.05 8.03 19.41
C TRP A 403 -1.66 7.76 19.98
N LEU A 404 -1.49 7.76 21.30
CA LEU A 404 -0.22 7.44 21.95
C LEU A 404 0.24 6.02 21.63
N ARG A 405 -0.67 5.06 21.61
CA ARG A 405 -0.39 3.67 21.21
C ARG A 405 0.08 3.58 19.76
N GLN A 406 -0.56 4.26 18.84
CA GLN A 406 -0.12 4.29 17.44
C GLN A 406 1.28 4.89 17.31
N MET A 407 1.57 6.00 18.00
CA MET A 407 2.90 6.62 17.98
C MET A 407 3.96 5.70 18.57
N GLU A 408 3.67 5.07 19.70
CA GLU A 408 4.57 4.13 20.34
C GLU A 408 4.90 2.94 19.45
N TYR A 409 3.90 2.36 18.77
CA TYR A 409 4.09 1.27 17.83
C TYR A 409 4.97 1.68 16.64
N LEU A 410 4.74 2.85 16.06
CA LEU A 410 5.52 3.35 14.92
C LEU A 410 6.99 3.63 15.27
N MET A 411 7.26 4.04 16.53
CA MET A 411 8.62 4.38 17.00
C MET A 411 9.41 3.17 17.49
N THR A 412 8.78 2.03 17.59
CA THR A 412 9.39 0.82 18.15
C THR A 412 10.37 0.19 17.18
N PRO A 413 11.53 -0.29 17.67
CA PRO A 413 12.44 -1.12 16.89
C PRO A 413 11.74 -2.37 16.35
N ARG A 414 12.00 -2.67 15.09
CA ARG A 414 11.50 -3.84 14.39
C ARG A 414 12.63 -4.53 13.67
N ILE A 415 12.58 -5.86 13.66
CA ILE A 415 13.50 -6.72 12.95
C ILE A 415 12.66 -7.69 12.13
N GLY A 416 13.05 -7.96 10.91
CA GLY A 416 12.41 -8.96 10.07
C GLY A 416 13.44 -9.79 9.35
N LEU A 417 13.09 -11.05 9.13
CA LEU A 417 13.85 -12.01 8.34
C LEU A 417 12.89 -12.66 7.36
N GLY A 418 13.37 -12.95 6.16
CA GLY A 418 12.58 -13.68 5.20
C GLY A 418 13.44 -14.26 4.09
N GLY A 419 12.81 -15.12 3.30
CA GLY A 419 13.45 -15.71 2.16
C GLY A 419 12.46 -16.45 1.28
N SER A 420 12.86 -16.68 0.03
CA SER A 420 12.13 -17.50 -0.92
C SER A 420 13.03 -18.57 -1.51
N LEU A 421 12.47 -19.74 -1.74
CA LEU A 421 13.10 -20.86 -2.43
C LEU A 421 12.28 -21.15 -3.68
N LYS A 422 12.93 -21.10 -4.84
CA LYS A 422 12.33 -21.49 -6.12
C LYS A 422 13.08 -22.72 -6.67
N VAL A 423 12.30 -23.76 -6.94
CA VAL A 423 12.81 -25.04 -7.48
C VAL A 423 12.24 -25.23 -8.87
N PRO A 424 13.08 -25.31 -9.91
CA PRO A 424 12.60 -25.59 -11.25
C PRO A 424 12.11 -27.04 -11.36
N ILE A 425 10.98 -27.21 -12.04
CA ILE A 425 10.46 -28.53 -12.40
C ILE A 425 10.65 -28.71 -13.91
N PRO A 426 11.50 -29.64 -14.37
CA PRO A 426 11.78 -29.82 -15.78
C PRO A 426 10.48 -29.96 -16.59
N SER A 427 10.43 -29.26 -17.72
CA SER A 427 9.35 -29.26 -18.72
C SER A 427 8.00 -28.66 -18.28
N VAL A 428 7.85 -28.19 -17.04
CA VAL A 428 6.55 -27.75 -16.52
C VAL A 428 6.59 -26.33 -15.94
N GLY A 429 7.70 -25.91 -15.29
CA GLY A 429 7.81 -24.59 -14.67
C GLY A 429 8.61 -24.62 -13.37
N GLY A 430 8.19 -23.87 -12.33
CA GLY A 430 8.90 -23.81 -11.06
C GLY A 430 7.98 -23.70 -9.85
N LEU A 431 8.21 -24.53 -8.85
CA LEU A 431 7.60 -24.38 -7.52
C LEU A 431 8.36 -23.32 -6.73
N PHE A 432 7.67 -22.42 -6.05
CA PHE A 432 8.29 -21.52 -5.09
C PHE A 432 7.63 -21.60 -3.71
N VAL A 433 8.44 -21.37 -2.69
CA VAL A 433 8.01 -21.23 -1.30
C VAL A 433 8.68 -19.96 -0.74
N GLN A 434 7.91 -19.09 -0.14
CA GLN A 434 8.40 -17.88 0.52
C GLN A 434 7.95 -17.87 1.97
N LEU A 435 8.85 -17.52 2.87
CA LEU A 435 8.58 -17.33 4.30
C LEU A 435 9.10 -15.97 4.73
N ASP A 436 8.25 -15.20 5.39
CA ASP A 436 8.59 -13.91 5.98
C ASP A 436 8.18 -13.90 7.45
N ALA A 437 9.03 -13.35 8.31
CA ALA A 437 8.77 -13.18 9.73
C ALA A 437 9.26 -11.81 10.22
N ASP A 438 8.41 -11.10 10.95
CA ASP A 438 8.69 -9.79 11.53
C ASP A 438 8.46 -9.80 13.04
N TRP A 439 9.37 -9.17 13.78
CA TRP A 439 9.28 -8.98 15.22
C TRP A 439 9.32 -7.51 15.59
N HIS A 440 8.36 -7.10 16.39
CA HIS A 440 8.30 -5.77 16.97
C HIS A 440 8.41 -5.92 18.50
N ARG A 441 9.29 -5.14 19.12
CA ARG A 441 9.49 -5.19 20.57
C ARG A 441 9.51 -3.79 21.17
N ALA A 442 8.61 -3.53 22.10
CA ALA A 442 8.58 -2.29 22.85
C ALA A 442 9.84 -2.13 23.72
N LEU A 443 10.43 -0.94 23.72
CA LEU A 443 11.57 -0.61 24.58
C LEU A 443 11.13 -0.31 26.01
N LYS A 444 9.92 0.19 26.22
CA LYS A 444 9.32 0.50 27.52
C LYS A 444 7.86 0.12 27.53
N ARG A 445 7.33 -0.28 28.66
CA ARG A 445 5.88 -0.43 28.87
C ARG A 445 5.30 0.93 29.19
N THR A 446 4.53 1.52 28.29
CA THR A 446 3.88 2.81 28.53
C THR A 446 2.37 2.73 28.31
N TYR A 447 1.92 2.72 27.08
CA TYR A 447 0.48 2.76 26.75
C TYR A 447 -0.06 1.45 26.18
N MET A 448 0.83 0.51 25.84
CA MET A 448 0.49 -0.78 25.23
C MET A 448 0.26 -1.85 26.29
N GLY A 449 -0.72 -2.73 26.03
CA GLY A 449 -1.01 -3.88 26.91
C GLY A 449 -0.03 -5.06 26.76
N GLY A 450 1.01 -4.94 25.96
CA GLY A 450 2.01 -5.97 25.68
C GLY A 450 3.33 -5.37 25.21
N THR A 451 4.33 -6.23 25.03
CA THR A 451 5.68 -5.81 24.62
C THR A 451 6.13 -6.37 23.27
N ASN A 452 5.44 -7.39 22.75
CA ASN A 452 5.85 -8.10 21.55
C ASN A 452 4.71 -8.18 20.53
N ARG A 453 5.08 -8.20 19.26
CA ARG A 453 4.25 -8.58 18.13
C ARG A 453 5.08 -9.42 17.16
N GLU A 454 4.50 -10.49 16.69
CA GLU A 454 5.08 -11.41 15.74
C GLU A 454 4.15 -11.52 14.52
N ILE A 455 4.73 -11.48 13.34
CA ILE A 455 4.03 -11.60 12.06
C ILE A 455 4.77 -12.66 11.27
N ALA A 456 4.06 -13.70 10.82
CA ALA A 456 4.61 -14.71 9.93
C ALA A 456 3.71 -14.89 8.72
N THR A 457 4.30 -14.99 7.55
CA THR A 457 3.60 -15.22 6.28
C THR A 457 4.29 -16.34 5.51
N LEU A 458 3.53 -17.33 5.09
CA LEU A 458 3.95 -18.41 4.19
C LEU A 458 3.21 -18.26 2.87
N LYS A 459 3.96 -18.26 1.76
CA LYS A 459 3.42 -18.26 0.41
C LYS A 459 3.98 -19.44 -0.36
N VAL A 460 3.11 -20.15 -1.06
CA VAL A 460 3.47 -21.26 -1.95
C VAL A 460 2.81 -21.02 -3.30
N GLY A 461 3.55 -21.23 -4.36
CA GLY A 461 3.00 -21.01 -5.70
C GLY A 461 3.80 -21.72 -6.77
N TYR A 462 3.33 -21.56 -7.99
CA TYR A 462 3.84 -22.21 -9.16
C TYR A 462 3.96 -21.22 -10.31
N ASP A 463 5.13 -21.22 -10.98
CA ASP A 463 5.41 -20.46 -12.20
C ASP A 463 5.37 -21.41 -13.40
N PHE A 464 4.63 -21.04 -14.44
CA PHE A 464 4.48 -21.81 -15.69
C PHE A 464 5.30 -21.23 -16.82
#